data_a947ffbdd5264ec9b5f9a08d1a13b4b3
#
_entry.id   a947ffbdd5264ec9b5f9a08d1a13b4b3
#
_cell.length_a   1.000
_cell.length_b   1.000
_cell.length_c   1.000
_cell.angle_alpha   90.00
_cell.angle_beta   90.00
_cell.angle_gamma   90.00
#
_symmetry.space_group_name_H-M   'P 1'
#
loop_
_entity.id
_entity.type
_entity.pdbx_description
1 polymer ?
#
loop_
_entity_poly.entity_id
_entity_poly.type
_entity_poly.pdbx_seq_one_letter_code
_entity_poly.pdbx_strand_id
1 'polypeptide(L)'
;LICQMPEKNRRALLNSIRREKFRDPTIVDLDEMEEECRLIRKNDLSMNKEEYHRGLIGVSVPLRRSDNTVIATLSIHAPSFRMSVETALSYAPLLKESAKEIVAELGL
;
A
#
# COMPACT_ATOMS: atom_id res chain seq x y z
N LEU A 1 0.38 -4.22 -2.21
CA LEU A 1 0.14 -5.60 -2.72
C LEU A 1 0.20 -6.65 -1.63
N ILE A 2 1.19 -6.56 -0.73
CA ILE A 2 1.35 -7.53 0.36
C ILE A 2 0.07 -7.68 1.19
N CYS A 3 -0.62 -6.57 1.48
CA CYS A 3 -1.84 -6.58 2.28
C CYS A 3 -3.01 -7.32 1.62
N GLN A 4 -2.93 -7.59 0.33
CA GLN A 4 -3.96 -8.30 -0.43
C GLN A 4 -3.68 -9.80 -0.54
N MET A 5 -2.52 -10.26 -0.07
CA MET A 5 -2.16 -11.67 -0.04
C MET A 5 -2.94 -12.42 1.05
N PRO A 6 -3.19 -13.73 0.90
CA PRO A 6 -3.70 -14.54 2.00
C PRO A 6 -2.82 -14.41 3.25
N GLU A 7 -3.42 -14.36 4.41
CA GLU A 7 -2.72 -14.11 5.69
C GLU A 7 -1.53 -15.03 5.89
N LYS A 8 -1.68 -16.33 5.61
CA LYS A 8 -0.61 -17.32 5.75
C LYS A 8 0.61 -16.96 4.90
N ASN A 9 0.39 -16.60 3.63
CA ASN A 9 1.46 -16.25 2.70
C ASN A 9 2.10 -14.91 3.08
N ARG A 10 1.30 -13.95 3.50
CA ARG A 10 1.76 -12.64 3.94
C ARG A 10 2.65 -12.75 5.17
N ARG A 11 2.24 -13.52 6.18
CA ARG A 11 3.03 -13.71 7.39
C ARG A 11 4.34 -14.44 7.11
N ALA A 12 4.33 -15.44 6.23
CA ALA A 12 5.53 -16.15 5.83
C ALA A 12 6.52 -15.22 5.13
N LEU A 13 6.04 -14.38 4.20
CA LEU A 13 6.86 -13.41 3.50
C LEU A 13 7.45 -12.36 4.45
N LEU A 14 6.63 -11.79 5.33
CA LEU A 14 7.07 -10.80 6.30
C LEU A 14 8.10 -11.36 7.27
N ASN A 15 7.93 -12.60 7.72
CA ASN A 15 8.90 -13.28 8.57
C ASN A 15 10.23 -13.48 7.84
N SER A 16 10.19 -13.87 6.57
CA SER A 16 11.39 -14.04 5.74
C SER A 16 12.15 -12.74 5.59
N ILE A 17 11.48 -11.65 5.27
CA ILE A 17 12.07 -10.31 5.14
C ILE A 17 12.69 -9.86 6.47
N ARG A 18 11.99 -10.08 7.57
CA ARG A 18 12.45 -9.74 8.91
C ARG A 18 13.74 -10.44 9.26
N ARG A 19 13.90 -11.73 8.92
CA ARG A 19 15.10 -12.51 9.22
C ARG A 19 16.30 -12.05 8.41
N GLU A 20 16.10 -11.64 7.17
CA GLU A 20 17.18 -11.31 6.24
C GLU A 20 17.66 -9.86 6.36
N LYS A 21 16.74 -8.91 6.56
CA LYS A 21 17.03 -7.48 6.43
C LYS A 21 17.07 -6.71 7.76
N PHE A 22 16.45 -7.23 8.80
CA PHE A 22 16.33 -6.50 10.05
C PHE A 22 17.10 -7.21 11.16
N ARG A 23 18.41 -7.00 11.20
CA ARG A 23 19.25 -7.39 12.32
C ARG A 23 19.12 -6.42 13.49
N ASP A 24 18.42 -5.32 13.29
CA ASP A 24 18.21 -4.28 14.28
C ASP A 24 17.01 -4.62 15.17
N PRO A 25 17.09 -4.35 16.49
CA PRO A 25 15.99 -4.59 17.42
C PRO A 25 14.75 -3.70 17.21
N THR A 26 14.70 -2.83 16.21
CA THR A 26 13.45 -2.22 15.78
C THR A 26 12.56 -3.29 15.21
N ILE A 27 11.94 -4.00 16.10
CA ILE A 27 11.05 -5.12 15.82
C ILE A 27 9.87 -4.61 15.01
N VAL A 28 9.76 -5.16 13.81
CA VAL A 28 8.52 -5.05 13.05
C VAL A 28 7.50 -5.92 13.77
N ASP A 29 6.57 -5.30 14.46
CA ASP A 29 5.47 -6.00 15.12
C ASP A 29 4.53 -6.53 14.03
N LEU A 30 4.50 -7.85 13.87
CA LEU A 30 3.68 -8.50 12.85
C LEU A 30 2.18 -8.27 13.09
N ASP A 31 1.76 -8.15 14.35
CA ASP A 31 0.36 -7.91 14.68
C ASP A 31 -0.05 -6.48 14.30
N GLU A 32 0.81 -5.51 14.51
CA GLU A 32 0.58 -4.13 14.04
C GLU A 32 0.51 -4.07 12.52
N MET A 33 1.39 -4.78 11.83
CA MET A 33 1.36 -4.86 10.37
C MET A 33 0.07 -5.51 9.85
N GLU A 34 -0.41 -6.56 10.51
CA GLU A 34 -1.66 -7.20 10.16
C GLU A 34 -2.85 -6.26 10.33
N GLU A 35 -2.87 -5.49 11.41
CA GLU A 35 -3.92 -4.49 11.63
C GLU A 35 -3.87 -3.39 10.58
N GLU A 36 -2.68 -2.92 10.23
CA GLU A 36 -2.48 -1.93 9.17
C GLU A 36 -2.98 -2.47 7.82
N CYS A 37 -2.65 -3.72 7.49
CA CYS A 37 -3.14 -4.38 6.28
C CYS A 37 -4.67 -4.50 6.27
N ARG A 38 -5.26 -4.78 7.43
CA ARG A 38 -6.73 -4.84 7.55
C ARG A 38 -7.37 -3.51 7.20
N LEU A 39 -6.81 -2.42 7.71
CA LEU A 39 -7.29 -1.06 7.41
C LEU A 39 -7.09 -0.70 5.93
N ILE A 40 -5.95 -1.06 5.36
CA ILE A 40 -5.67 -0.84 3.94
C ILE A 40 -6.70 -1.56 3.07
N ARG A 41 -7.01 -2.82 3.37
CA ARG A 41 -8.01 -3.58 2.63
C ARG A 41 -9.42 -2.99 2.77
N LYS A 42 -9.76 -2.52 3.97
CA LYS A 42 -11.05 -1.90 4.24
C LYS A 42 -11.24 -0.60 3.45
N ASN A 43 -10.21 0.21 3.35
CA ASN A 43 -10.28 1.53 2.74
C ASN A 43 -9.84 1.55 1.27
N ASP A 44 -9.26 0.47 0.76
CA ASP A 44 -8.63 0.38 -0.56
C ASP A 44 -7.62 1.51 -0.78
N LEU A 45 -6.82 1.78 0.24
CA LEU A 45 -5.90 2.90 0.26
C LEU A 45 -4.72 2.59 1.17
N SER A 46 -3.53 2.83 0.67
CA SER A 46 -2.30 2.73 1.44
C SER A 46 -1.59 4.08 1.46
N MET A 47 -1.01 4.42 2.59
CA MET A 47 -0.31 5.68 2.80
C MET A 47 1.12 5.42 3.23
N ASN A 48 2.07 6.07 2.57
CA ASN A 48 3.47 6.09 2.98
C ASN A 48 3.79 7.48 3.54
N LYS A 49 4.12 7.55 4.83
CA LYS A 49 4.43 8.78 5.55
C LYS A 49 5.92 8.82 5.88
N GLU A 50 6.78 8.93 4.86
CA GLU A 50 8.24 8.98 5.05
C GLU A 50 8.86 7.72 5.66
N GLU A 51 8.16 6.57 5.60
CA GLU A 51 8.59 5.33 6.25
C GLU A 51 9.80 4.67 5.58
N TYR A 52 9.93 4.80 4.26
CA TYR A 52 11.03 4.21 3.49
C TYR A 52 12.09 5.23 3.08
N HIS A 53 11.66 6.45 2.77
CA HIS A 53 12.55 7.54 2.39
C HIS A 53 12.12 8.79 3.12
N ARG A 54 13.03 9.39 3.88
CA ARG A 54 12.79 10.66 4.54
C ARG A 54 12.40 11.71 3.51
N GLY A 55 11.38 12.47 3.81
CA GLY A 55 10.91 13.56 2.97
C GLY A 55 10.03 13.13 1.80
N LEU A 56 9.61 11.87 1.73
CA LEU A 56 8.72 11.37 0.68
C LEU A 56 7.40 10.90 1.24
N ILE A 57 6.32 11.41 0.69
CA ILE A 57 4.95 10.99 1.01
C ILE A 57 4.34 10.34 -0.22
N GLY A 58 3.64 9.23 -0.03
CA GLY A 58 2.95 8.53 -1.09
C GLY A 58 1.58 8.04 -0.69
N VAL A 59 0.69 7.94 -1.65
CA VAL A 59 -0.62 7.32 -1.50
C VAL A 59 -0.83 6.34 -2.65
N SER A 60 -1.37 5.17 -2.34
CA SER A 60 -1.55 4.09 -3.31
C SER A 60 -2.95 3.50 -3.21
N VAL A 61 -3.49 3.12 -4.36
CA VAL A 61 -4.76 2.40 -4.45
C VAL A 61 -4.58 1.12 -5.25
N PRO A 62 -5.36 0.06 -4.98
CA PRO A 62 -5.22 -1.19 -5.72
C PRO A 62 -5.85 -1.10 -7.11
N LEU A 63 -5.26 -1.83 -8.07
CA LEU A 63 -5.86 -2.14 -9.36
C LEU A 63 -6.47 -3.54 -9.26
N ARG A 64 -7.79 -3.63 -9.38
CA ARG A 64 -8.52 -4.89 -9.24
C ARG A 64 -9.07 -5.35 -10.59
N ARG A 65 -8.92 -6.65 -10.85
CA ARG A 65 -9.60 -7.30 -11.96
C ARG A 65 -11.11 -7.41 -11.69
N SER A 66 -11.87 -7.78 -12.72
CA SER A 66 -13.31 -8.01 -12.60
C SER A 66 -13.65 -9.10 -11.55
N ASP A 67 -12.75 -10.05 -11.31
CA ASP A 67 -12.90 -11.07 -10.26
C ASP A 67 -12.46 -10.59 -8.87
N ASN A 68 -12.17 -9.29 -8.73
CA ASN A 68 -11.71 -8.63 -7.50
C ASN A 68 -10.27 -8.96 -7.07
N THR A 69 -9.49 -9.63 -7.91
CA THR A 69 -8.06 -9.91 -7.65
C THR A 69 -7.23 -8.65 -7.85
N VAL A 70 -6.38 -8.33 -6.89
CA VAL A 70 -5.45 -7.19 -7.00
C VAL A 70 -4.21 -7.62 -7.78
N ILE A 71 -3.95 -6.94 -8.89
CA ILE A 71 -2.83 -7.24 -9.78
C ILE A 71 -1.70 -6.22 -9.71
N ALA A 72 -1.99 -5.02 -9.26
CA ALA A 72 -1.03 -3.92 -9.19
C ALA A 72 -1.56 -2.83 -8.29
N THR A 73 -0.78 -1.77 -8.13
CA THR A 73 -1.20 -0.55 -7.44
C THR A 73 -0.94 0.67 -8.30
N LEU A 74 -1.76 1.69 -8.14
CA LEU A 74 -1.55 3.01 -8.70
C LEU A 74 -1.18 3.94 -7.57
N SER A 75 -0.04 4.63 -7.70
CA SER A 75 0.50 5.46 -6.63
C SER A 75 0.89 6.84 -7.11
N ILE A 76 0.78 7.83 -6.22
CA ILE A 76 1.46 9.12 -6.36
C ILE A 76 2.42 9.30 -5.20
N HIS A 77 3.59 9.87 -5.51
CA HIS A 77 4.61 10.20 -4.53
C HIS A 77 5.08 11.63 -4.75
N ALA A 78 5.34 12.32 -3.67
CA ALA A 78 5.88 13.68 -3.73
C ALA A 78 6.73 13.98 -2.49
N PRO A 79 7.68 14.94 -2.61
CA PRO A 79 8.42 15.40 -1.44
C PRO A 79 7.47 15.97 -0.37
N SER A 80 7.76 15.69 0.89
CA SER A 80 6.92 16.14 2.01
C SER A 80 6.84 17.66 2.13
N PHE A 81 7.81 18.39 1.58
CA PHE A 81 7.77 19.85 1.56
C PHE A 81 6.81 20.41 0.51
N ARG A 82 6.37 19.59 -0.45
CA ARG A 82 5.41 19.98 -1.50
C ARG A 82 4.01 19.42 -1.28
N MET A 83 3.90 18.34 -0.55
CA MET A 83 2.62 17.65 -0.35
C MET A 83 2.48 17.22 1.10
N SER A 84 1.44 17.68 1.77
CA SER A 84 1.09 17.19 3.11
C SER A 84 0.35 15.86 3.02
N VAL A 85 0.23 15.16 4.16
CA VAL A 85 -0.57 13.94 4.28
C VAL A 85 -2.02 14.21 3.90
N GLU A 86 -2.57 15.34 4.33
CA GLU A 86 -3.95 15.72 4.03
C GLU A 86 -4.17 15.94 2.54
N THR A 87 -3.23 16.61 1.86
CA THR A 87 -3.29 16.80 0.41
C THR A 87 -3.20 15.49 -0.32
N ALA A 88 -2.28 14.59 0.10
CA ALA A 88 -2.15 13.26 -0.49
C ALA A 88 -3.45 12.47 -0.37
N LEU A 89 -4.09 12.48 0.79
CA LEU A 89 -5.37 11.81 1.00
C LEU A 89 -6.49 12.40 0.14
N SER A 90 -6.42 13.68 -0.16
CA SER A 90 -7.43 14.35 -1.01
C SER A 90 -7.42 13.81 -2.44
N TYR A 91 -6.33 13.22 -2.90
CA TYR A 91 -6.23 12.61 -4.22
C TYR A 91 -6.79 11.18 -4.28
N ALA A 92 -7.15 10.58 -3.15
CA ALA A 92 -7.62 9.20 -3.10
C ALA A 92 -8.82 8.92 -4.02
N PRO A 93 -9.88 9.75 -4.05
CA PRO A 93 -11.00 9.52 -4.97
C PRO A 93 -10.58 9.55 -6.44
N LEU A 94 -9.70 10.48 -6.82
CA LEU A 94 -9.19 10.58 -8.19
C LEU A 94 -8.35 9.36 -8.56
N LEU A 95 -7.50 8.89 -7.66
CA LEU A 95 -6.70 7.68 -7.89
C LEU A 95 -7.58 6.44 -8.05
N LYS A 96 -8.61 6.31 -7.23
CA LYS A 96 -9.55 5.18 -7.32
C LYS A 96 -10.29 5.16 -8.64
N GLU A 97 -10.71 6.32 -9.10
CA GLU A 97 -11.37 6.46 -10.40
C GLU A 97 -10.42 6.14 -11.55
N SER A 98 -9.20 6.67 -11.50
CA SER A 98 -8.16 6.38 -12.50
C SER A 98 -7.79 4.90 -12.53
N ALA A 99 -7.75 4.24 -11.37
CA ALA A 99 -7.50 2.80 -11.28
C ALA A 99 -8.58 2.01 -12.01
N LYS A 100 -9.84 2.39 -11.85
CA LYS A 100 -10.96 1.75 -12.58
C LYS A 100 -10.86 1.95 -14.08
N GLU A 101 -10.49 3.15 -14.51
CA GLU A 101 -10.30 3.45 -15.93
C GLU A 101 -9.17 2.62 -16.55
N ILE A 102 -8.04 2.47 -15.83
CA ILE A 102 -6.91 1.66 -16.29
C ILE A 102 -7.34 0.20 -16.48
N VAL A 103 -8.04 -0.35 -15.51
CA VAL A 103 -8.53 -1.73 -15.55
C VAL A 103 -9.48 -1.92 -16.75
N ALA A 104 -10.38 -0.98 -16.97
CA ALA A 104 -11.32 -1.02 -18.09
C ALA A 104 -10.59 -0.95 -19.45
N GLU A 105 -9.63 -0.03 -19.58
CA GLU A 105 -8.82 0.13 -20.79
C GLU A 105 -8.01 -1.13 -21.14
N LEU A 106 -7.50 -1.82 -20.11
CA LEU A 106 -6.71 -3.04 -20.30
C LEU A 106 -7.58 -4.30 -20.47
N GLY A 107 -8.88 -4.20 -20.28
CA GLY A 107 -9.80 -5.34 -20.40
C GLY A 107 -9.63 -6.37 -19.28
N LEU A 108 -9.22 -5.94 -18.11
CA LEU A 108 -8.96 -6.84 -16.99
C LEU A 108 -10.19 -7.15 -16.13
#